data_990f0f3f362997ffe98e1412a6f0c59b
#
_entry.id   990f0f3f362997ffe98e1412a6f0c59b
#
_cell.length_a   1.000
_cell.length_b   1.000
_cell.length_c   1.000
_cell.angle_alpha   90.00
_cell.angle_beta   90.00
_cell.angle_gamma   90.00
#
_symmetry.space_group_name_H-M   'P 1'
#
loop_
_entity.id
_entity.type
_entity.pdbx_description
1 polymer ?
#
loop_
_entity_poly.entity_id
_entity_poly.type
_entity_poly.pdbx_seq_one_letter_code
_entity_poly.pdbx_strand_id
1 'polypeptide(L)'
;PSETLMMIFDEGDIDKDASLLIKEEDYYDNFIIGQEAQRVSQIYEVSSVNMNILNEIDLAIEIPSCLSDFEFWKFRVFSISSNGLMLDDITTLSKKGVVLAQTNQLSNFALYYDPAAEFEIPSGIDLLGNYPNPFNPSTNIFYYVEGDYEQVSIRILDLLGREVHVLYDDYNVAGYYEIRWDGTNMNGEEIGSGIYFIHANVGNRHNYKKVMKLK
;
A
#
# COMPACT_ATOMS: atom_id res chain seq x y z
N PRO A 1 6.34 19.44 -8.30
CA PRO A 1 5.41 18.33 -8.31
C PRO A 1 5.07 18.05 -6.86
N SER A 2 3.76 18.16 -6.52
CA SER A 2 3.29 17.89 -5.16
C SER A 2 3.34 16.38 -4.94
N GLU A 3 4.17 15.96 -4.02
CA GLU A 3 4.10 14.61 -3.47
C GLU A 3 2.83 14.52 -2.64
N THR A 4 2.18 13.38 -2.62
CA THR A 4 0.94 13.20 -1.89
C THR A 4 1.11 12.13 -0.83
N LEU A 5 0.87 12.48 0.44
CA LEU A 5 0.59 11.51 1.49
C LEU A 5 -0.91 11.24 1.52
N MET A 6 -1.29 9.99 1.44
CA MET A 6 -2.66 9.55 1.67
C MET A 6 -2.70 8.63 2.88
N MET A 7 -3.66 8.90 3.77
CA MET A 7 -3.97 8.06 4.91
C MET A 7 -5.36 7.46 4.74
N ILE A 8 -5.48 6.19 4.97
CA ILE A 8 -6.71 5.43 4.75
C ILE A 8 -7.12 4.81 6.08
N PHE A 9 -8.34 5.10 6.51
CA PHE A 9 -8.95 4.58 7.72
C PHE A 9 -10.12 3.68 7.36
N ASP A 10 -10.13 2.48 7.90
CA ASP A 10 -11.29 1.59 7.84
C ASP A 10 -12.26 1.89 8.99
N GLU A 11 -13.50 1.43 8.85
CA GLU A 11 -14.49 1.51 9.93
C GLU A 11 -14.00 0.73 11.14
N GLY A 12 -13.83 1.43 12.27
CA GLY A 12 -13.34 0.87 13.52
C GLY A 12 -11.84 1.10 13.77
N ASP A 13 -11.11 1.75 12.87
CA ASP A 13 -9.69 2.09 13.08
C ASP A 13 -9.53 3.25 14.06
N ILE A 14 -10.56 4.06 14.23
CA ILE A 14 -10.59 5.20 15.15
C ILE A 14 -11.80 5.13 16.08
N ASP A 15 -11.65 5.66 17.29
CA ASP A 15 -12.64 5.53 18.38
C ASP A 15 -13.78 6.54 18.31
N LYS A 16 -13.69 7.61 17.53
CA LYS A 16 -14.72 8.66 17.42
C LYS A 16 -14.42 9.65 16.28
N ASP A 17 -15.38 10.52 16.03
CA ASP A 17 -15.19 11.66 15.13
C ASP A 17 -14.03 12.53 15.61
N ALA A 18 -13.02 12.67 14.78
CA ALA A 18 -11.80 13.38 15.09
C ALA A 18 -11.36 14.26 13.92
N SER A 19 -10.56 15.25 14.24
CA SER A 19 -9.92 16.07 13.23
C SER A 19 -8.48 15.62 13.07
N LEU A 20 -8.10 15.30 11.85
CA LEU A 20 -6.73 15.02 11.47
C LEU A 20 -6.09 16.28 10.90
N LEU A 21 -4.91 16.61 11.38
CA LEU A 21 -4.11 17.70 10.86
C LEU A 21 -2.85 17.11 10.21
N ILE A 22 -2.69 17.33 8.92
CA ILE A 22 -1.47 16.98 8.17
C ILE A 22 -0.79 18.29 7.82
N LYS A 23 0.45 18.47 8.26
CA LYS A 23 1.31 19.57 7.87
C LYS A 23 2.46 19.01 7.04
N GLU A 24 2.78 19.74 6.01
CA GLU A 24 3.94 19.46 5.16
C GLU A 24 5.04 20.45 5.54
N GLU A 25 6.19 19.93 5.94
CA GLU A 25 7.37 20.75 6.17
C GLU A 25 8.31 20.64 4.97
N ASP A 26 8.44 21.74 4.24
CA ASP A 26 9.38 21.85 3.13
C ASP A 26 10.81 21.65 3.63
N TYR A 27 11.50 20.68 3.06
CA TYR A 27 12.92 20.50 3.28
C TYR A 27 13.60 20.19 1.96
N TYR A 28 14.33 21.18 1.44
CA TYR A 28 15.15 21.03 0.26
C TYR A 28 16.60 20.76 0.69
N ASP A 29 16.98 19.49 0.78
CA ASP A 29 18.40 19.14 0.73
C ASP A 29 18.79 18.76 -0.70
N ASN A 30 19.99 19.15 -1.10
CA ASN A 30 20.57 18.69 -2.34
C ASN A 30 20.74 17.17 -2.28
N PHE A 31 19.93 16.48 -3.06
CA PHE A 31 19.88 15.04 -3.09
C PHE A 31 21.18 14.48 -3.67
N ILE A 32 22.06 13.95 -2.82
CA ILE A 32 23.25 13.20 -3.20
C ILE A 32 23.07 11.78 -2.68
N ILE A 33 22.89 10.82 -3.59
CA ILE A 33 22.79 9.40 -3.22
C ILE A 33 24.12 8.97 -2.62
N GLY A 34 24.11 8.74 -1.30
CA GLY A 34 25.21 8.15 -0.53
C GLY A 34 25.07 6.64 -0.38
N GLN A 35 25.80 6.07 0.57
CA GLN A 35 25.69 4.65 0.96
C GLN A 35 24.63 4.41 2.05
N GLU A 36 24.12 5.47 2.66
CA GLU A 36 23.12 5.42 3.74
C GLU A 36 21.76 5.85 3.19
N ALA A 37 20.70 5.44 3.90
CA ALA A 37 19.33 5.82 3.59
C ALA A 37 19.18 7.35 3.62
N GLN A 38 18.56 7.93 2.58
CA GLN A 38 18.41 9.37 2.42
C GLN A 38 16.94 9.72 2.25
N ARG A 39 16.52 10.77 2.97
CA ARG A 39 15.16 11.29 2.82
C ARG A 39 14.99 11.91 1.43
N VAL A 40 13.89 11.53 0.77
CA VAL A 40 13.56 11.95 -0.59
C VAL A 40 12.21 12.64 -0.71
N SER A 41 11.44 12.72 0.37
CA SER A 41 10.20 13.49 0.46
C SER A 41 10.27 14.59 1.52
N GLN A 42 9.29 15.45 1.53
CA GLN A 42 8.97 16.29 2.68
C GLN A 42 8.61 15.44 3.91
N ILE A 43 8.66 16.03 5.11
CA ILE A 43 8.14 15.39 6.32
C ILE A 43 6.65 15.70 6.40
N TYR A 44 5.86 14.66 6.56
CA TYR A 44 4.44 14.76 6.85
C TYR A 44 4.25 14.68 8.36
N GLU A 45 3.99 15.81 9.00
CA GLU A 45 3.64 15.87 10.42
C GLU A 45 2.15 15.56 10.57
N VAL A 46 1.84 14.40 11.16
CA VAL A 46 0.46 13.96 11.34
C VAL A 46 0.10 14.00 12.82
N SER A 47 -0.90 14.80 13.14
CA SER A 47 -1.41 14.95 14.49
C SER A 47 -2.93 14.96 14.51
N SER A 48 -3.51 14.66 15.67
CA SER A 48 -4.96 14.70 15.87
C SER A 48 -5.33 15.29 17.21
N VAL A 49 -6.59 15.70 17.30
CA VAL A 49 -7.21 16.12 18.55
C VAL A 49 -8.28 15.11 18.90
N ASN A 50 -8.15 14.48 20.07
CA ASN A 50 -9.11 13.50 20.62
C ASN A 50 -9.36 12.25 19.76
N MET A 51 -8.35 11.75 19.05
CA MET A 51 -8.42 10.52 18.28
C MET A 51 -7.46 9.48 18.85
N ASN A 52 -7.94 8.26 19.05
CA ASN A 52 -7.08 7.11 19.26
C ASN A 52 -7.20 6.20 18.03
N ILE A 53 -6.07 5.70 17.56
CA ILE A 53 -6.03 4.65 16.57
C ILE A 53 -6.24 3.33 17.31
N LEU A 54 -7.23 2.55 16.88
CA LEU A 54 -7.58 1.26 17.48
C LEU A 54 -6.94 0.08 16.73
N ASN A 55 -6.73 0.25 15.42
CA ASN A 55 -6.14 -0.74 14.52
C ASN A 55 -5.01 -0.12 13.71
N GLU A 56 -4.42 -0.90 12.84
CA GLU A 56 -3.47 -0.38 11.85
C GLU A 56 -4.19 0.43 10.78
N ILE A 57 -3.58 1.53 10.39
CA ILE A 57 -4.02 2.39 9.28
C ILE A 57 -3.05 2.27 8.11
N ASP A 58 -3.60 2.28 6.91
CA ASP A 58 -2.82 2.26 5.69
C ASP A 58 -2.36 3.66 5.29
N LEU A 59 -1.09 3.76 4.89
CA LEU A 59 -0.47 4.95 4.34
C LEU A 59 -0.02 4.69 2.91
N ALA A 60 -0.11 5.72 2.08
CA ALA A 60 0.49 5.70 0.74
C ALA A 60 1.23 7.02 0.51
N ILE A 61 2.51 6.94 0.16
CA ILE A 61 3.33 8.10 -0.22
C ILE A 61 3.76 7.93 -1.67
N GLU A 62 3.45 8.92 -2.50
CA GLU A 62 3.87 8.93 -3.88
C GLU A 62 5.38 9.13 -4.00
N ILE A 63 6.03 8.34 -4.86
CA ILE A 63 7.44 8.55 -5.21
C ILE A 63 7.51 9.75 -6.16
N PRO A 64 8.33 10.76 -5.87
CA PRO A 64 8.49 11.92 -6.74
C PRO A 64 8.80 11.50 -8.18
N SER A 65 8.15 12.14 -9.15
CA SER A 65 8.30 11.80 -10.56
C SER A 65 9.75 11.93 -11.08
N CYS A 66 10.55 12.81 -10.46
CA CYS A 66 11.97 12.93 -10.76
C CYS A 66 12.81 11.73 -10.32
N LEU A 67 12.26 10.84 -9.50
CA LEU A 67 12.90 9.63 -8.99
C LEU A 67 12.30 8.35 -9.62
N SER A 68 11.46 8.47 -10.63
CA SER A 68 10.77 7.34 -11.27
C SER A 68 11.70 6.31 -11.93
N ASP A 69 12.93 6.71 -12.26
CA ASP A 69 13.93 5.84 -12.88
C ASP A 69 14.75 5.04 -11.86
N PHE A 70 14.58 5.34 -10.58
CA PHE A 70 15.26 4.60 -9.52
C PHE A 70 14.56 3.27 -9.21
N GLU A 71 15.31 2.38 -8.59
CA GLU A 71 14.85 1.05 -8.16
C GLU A 71 13.76 1.21 -7.09
N PHE A 72 12.49 1.04 -7.47
CA PHE A 72 11.33 1.35 -6.61
C PHE A 72 11.33 0.59 -5.27
N TRP A 73 11.90 -0.63 -5.20
CA TRP A 73 11.99 -1.43 -3.98
C TRP A 73 12.97 -0.87 -2.94
N LYS A 74 13.76 0.11 -3.30
CA LYS A 74 14.66 0.84 -2.39
C LYS A 74 13.98 2.04 -1.71
N PHE A 75 12.76 2.38 -2.11
CA PHE A 75 12.01 3.40 -1.39
C PHE A 75 11.32 2.80 -0.18
N ARG A 76 11.44 3.47 0.96
CA ARG A 76 10.92 3.07 2.26
C ARG A 76 10.22 4.24 2.93
N VAL A 77 9.13 3.94 3.65
CA VAL A 77 8.48 4.91 4.53
C VAL A 77 8.97 4.68 5.96
N PHE A 78 9.51 5.72 6.54
CA PHE A 78 9.93 5.70 7.94
C PHE A 78 9.03 6.59 8.79
N SER A 79 8.75 6.11 10.00
CA SER A 79 8.28 6.99 11.07
C SER A 79 9.46 7.83 11.58
N ILE A 80 9.17 9.09 11.93
CA ILE A 80 10.19 10.08 12.28
C ILE A 80 9.82 10.71 13.61
N SER A 81 10.80 10.85 14.50
CA SER A 81 10.61 11.59 15.75
C SER A 81 10.48 13.10 15.51
N SER A 82 9.96 13.81 16.52
CA SER A 82 9.82 15.27 16.47
C SER A 82 11.12 16.06 16.27
N ASN A 83 12.26 15.44 16.51
CA ASN A 83 13.58 16.00 16.27
C ASN A 83 14.19 15.60 14.90
N GLY A 84 13.41 14.93 14.05
CA GLY A 84 13.82 14.55 12.70
C GLY A 84 14.64 13.26 12.60
N LEU A 85 14.80 12.51 13.70
CA LEU A 85 15.48 11.22 13.66
C LEU A 85 14.55 10.13 13.09
N MET A 86 15.08 9.36 12.15
CA MET A 86 14.43 8.15 11.62
C MET A 86 14.26 7.13 12.75
N LEU A 87 13.06 6.56 12.87
CA LEU A 87 12.71 5.58 13.91
C LEU A 87 12.55 4.19 13.30
N ASP A 88 11.37 3.89 12.78
CA ASP A 88 11.01 2.56 12.32
C ASP A 88 10.68 2.57 10.83
N ASP A 89 11.16 1.56 10.11
CA ASP A 89 10.68 1.24 8.76
C ASP A 89 9.28 0.62 8.88
N ILE A 90 8.29 1.32 8.37
CA ILE A 90 6.88 0.90 8.38
C ILE A 90 6.37 0.51 6.98
N THR A 91 7.29 0.34 6.02
CA THR A 91 6.97 -0.02 4.65
C THR A 91 6.35 -1.42 4.58
N THR A 92 5.20 -1.53 3.94
CA THR A 92 4.58 -2.82 3.62
C THR A 92 4.82 -3.23 2.17
N LEU A 93 4.93 -2.24 1.28
CA LEU A 93 5.16 -2.48 -0.13
C LEU A 93 5.73 -1.24 -0.81
N SER A 94 6.83 -1.40 -1.53
CA SER A 94 7.35 -0.40 -2.46
C SER A 94 7.07 -0.82 -3.89
N LYS A 95 6.53 0.08 -4.70
CA LYS A 95 6.25 -0.18 -6.12
C LYS A 95 6.49 1.07 -6.96
N LYS A 96 6.44 0.90 -8.27
CA LYS A 96 6.65 2.02 -9.20
C LYS A 96 5.61 3.13 -8.98
N GLY A 97 6.05 4.26 -8.48
CA GLY A 97 5.24 5.47 -8.27
C GLY A 97 4.66 5.64 -6.86
N VAL A 98 4.61 4.59 -6.00
CA VAL A 98 4.06 4.72 -4.65
C VAL A 98 4.70 3.73 -3.68
N VAL A 99 4.84 4.13 -2.42
CA VAL A 99 5.20 3.24 -1.31
C VAL A 99 4.02 3.14 -0.36
N LEU A 100 3.61 1.92 -0.05
CA LEU A 100 2.58 1.62 0.93
C LEU A 100 3.24 1.30 2.28
N ALA A 101 2.60 1.72 3.35
CA ALA A 101 3.05 1.49 4.72
C ALA A 101 1.86 1.28 5.64
N GLN A 102 2.11 0.72 6.83
CA GLN A 102 1.10 0.56 7.86
C GLN A 102 1.61 1.06 9.19
N THR A 103 0.72 1.68 9.97
CA THR A 103 1.05 2.16 11.32
C THR A 103 -0.17 2.12 12.23
N ASN A 104 0.07 1.91 13.50
CA ASN A 104 -0.94 2.01 14.57
C ASN A 104 -0.76 3.28 15.42
N GLN A 105 0.09 4.19 14.99
CA GLN A 105 0.39 5.43 15.70
C GLN A 105 0.40 6.62 14.75
N LEU A 106 -0.12 7.76 15.22
CA LEU A 106 0.12 9.03 14.56
C LEU A 106 1.53 9.50 14.87
N SER A 107 2.28 9.82 13.84
CA SER A 107 3.68 10.23 13.92
C SER A 107 3.99 11.14 12.73
N ASN A 108 5.24 11.57 12.65
CA ASN A 108 5.75 12.15 11.42
C ASN A 108 6.23 11.04 10.51
N PHE A 109 5.99 11.19 9.21
CA PHE A 109 6.37 10.21 8.21
C PHE A 109 7.17 10.88 7.09
N ALA A 110 8.10 10.13 6.49
CA ALA A 110 8.75 10.57 5.27
C ALA A 110 9.20 9.38 4.43
N LEU A 111 9.32 9.63 3.14
CA LEU A 111 9.89 8.68 2.17
C LEU A 111 11.41 8.80 2.16
N TYR A 112 12.07 7.66 2.20
CA TYR A 112 13.51 7.52 2.09
C TYR A 112 13.86 6.63 0.90
N TYR A 113 14.99 6.91 0.27
CA TYR A 113 15.67 5.99 -0.63
C TYR A 113 16.79 5.32 0.15
N ASP A 114 16.70 4.01 0.31
CA ASP A 114 17.72 3.19 0.98
C ASP A 114 18.49 2.37 -0.06
N PRO A 115 19.70 2.79 -0.43
CA PRO A 115 20.51 2.06 -1.41
C PRO A 115 20.91 0.65 -0.95
N ALA A 116 20.90 0.40 0.37
CA ALA A 116 21.20 -0.90 0.96
C ALA A 116 19.97 -1.82 1.08
N ALA A 117 18.75 -1.30 0.84
CA ALA A 117 17.56 -2.14 0.87
C ALA A 117 17.66 -3.25 -0.17
N GLU A 118 17.59 -4.47 0.30
CA GLU A 118 17.54 -5.64 -0.54
C GLU A 118 16.11 -5.88 -1.02
N PHE A 119 15.99 -6.48 -2.19
CA PHE A 119 14.73 -6.93 -2.71
C PHE A 119 14.33 -8.20 -1.95
N GLU A 120 13.44 -8.04 -0.96
CA GLU A 120 12.87 -9.20 -0.28
C GLU A 120 11.88 -9.89 -1.21
N ILE A 121 12.23 -11.10 -1.63
CA ILE A 121 11.33 -11.97 -2.40
C ILE A 121 10.38 -12.64 -1.39
N PRO A 122 9.09 -12.27 -1.34
CA PRO A 122 8.13 -12.98 -0.51
C PRO A 122 8.05 -14.45 -0.94
N SER A 123 7.98 -15.38 -0.01
CA SER A 123 7.88 -16.79 -0.34
C SER A 123 6.46 -17.16 -0.77
N GLY A 124 6.29 -17.53 -2.02
CA GLY A 124 5.03 -18.06 -2.56
C GLY A 124 4.21 -17.11 -3.40
N ILE A 125 2.87 -17.07 -3.22
CA ILE A 125 2.09 -15.93 -3.67
C ILE A 125 1.87 -15.02 -2.48
N ASP A 126 2.18 -13.76 -2.64
CA ASP A 126 1.90 -12.75 -1.62
C ASP A 126 1.00 -11.68 -2.22
N LEU A 127 -0.17 -11.47 -1.57
CA LEU A 127 -1.00 -10.32 -1.82
C LEU A 127 -0.38 -9.15 -1.07
N LEU A 128 0.30 -8.31 -1.82
CA LEU A 128 0.99 -7.15 -1.25
C LEU A 128 0.01 -6.08 -0.78
N GLY A 129 -1.16 -6.01 -1.41
CA GLY A 129 -2.23 -5.09 -1.06
C GLY A 129 -3.04 -4.61 -2.26
N ASN A 130 -3.86 -3.60 -2.03
CA ASN A 130 -4.55 -2.89 -3.10
C ASN A 130 -4.60 -1.40 -2.80
N TYR A 131 -4.63 -0.59 -3.88
CA TYR A 131 -4.68 0.87 -3.75
C TYR A 131 -5.45 1.49 -4.93
N PRO A 132 -6.35 2.46 -4.62
CA PRO A 132 -6.79 2.91 -3.30
C PRO A 132 -7.59 1.85 -2.54
N ASN A 133 -7.60 1.90 -1.19
CA ASN A 133 -8.49 1.14 -0.31
C ASN A 133 -8.81 2.00 0.93
N PRO A 134 -10.06 2.46 1.15
CA PRO A 134 -11.25 2.17 0.33
C PRO A 134 -11.16 2.73 -1.10
N PHE A 135 -11.91 2.14 -2.04
CA PHE A 135 -11.85 2.54 -3.43
C PHE A 135 -13.19 2.98 -4.04
N ASN A 136 -13.11 3.87 -5.02
CA ASN A 136 -14.21 4.31 -5.90
C ASN A 136 -13.61 4.94 -7.18
N PRO A 137 -13.95 4.53 -8.40
CA PRO A 137 -14.69 3.31 -8.74
C PRO A 137 -13.81 2.07 -8.85
N SER A 138 -12.47 2.20 -8.82
CA SER A 138 -11.54 1.11 -9.08
C SER A 138 -10.35 1.11 -8.14
N THR A 139 -9.73 -0.06 -8.00
CA THR A 139 -8.50 -0.27 -7.24
C THR A 139 -7.52 -1.12 -8.03
N ASN A 140 -6.23 -0.91 -7.81
CA ASN A 140 -5.18 -1.77 -8.33
C ASN A 140 -4.75 -2.74 -7.25
N ILE A 141 -4.70 -4.02 -7.57
CA ILE A 141 -4.32 -5.11 -6.68
C ILE A 141 -2.91 -5.53 -7.06
N PHE A 142 -2.04 -5.66 -6.05
CA PHE A 142 -0.63 -5.98 -6.24
C PHE A 142 -0.33 -7.32 -5.63
N TYR A 143 0.37 -8.17 -6.37
CA TYR A 143 0.79 -9.47 -5.90
C TYR A 143 2.16 -9.84 -6.47
N TYR A 144 2.85 -10.68 -5.75
CA TYR A 144 4.11 -11.27 -6.16
C TYR A 144 3.92 -12.78 -6.33
N VAL A 145 4.52 -13.33 -7.37
CA VAL A 145 4.55 -14.79 -7.63
C VAL A 145 5.99 -15.26 -7.48
N GLU A 146 6.19 -16.32 -6.67
CA GLU A 146 7.44 -17.03 -6.58
C GLU A 146 7.34 -18.34 -7.40
N GLY A 147 8.39 -18.69 -8.10
CA GLY A 147 8.47 -19.93 -8.88
C GLY A 147 8.42 -19.74 -10.38
N ASP A 148 8.85 -20.78 -11.06
CA ASP A 148 9.10 -20.75 -12.51
C ASP A 148 7.87 -21.16 -13.33
N TYR A 149 6.81 -20.46 -13.35
CA TYR A 149 5.61 -20.80 -14.13
C TYR A 149 4.53 -21.50 -13.31
N GLU A 150 3.91 -20.73 -12.46
CA GLU A 150 2.85 -21.22 -11.56
C GLU A 150 1.46 -20.80 -12.07
N GLN A 151 0.47 -21.67 -11.87
CA GLN A 151 -0.92 -21.27 -12.08
C GLN A 151 -1.38 -20.35 -10.96
N VAL A 152 -1.72 -19.13 -11.33
CA VAL A 152 -2.16 -18.06 -10.44
C VAL A 152 -3.64 -17.78 -10.62
N SER A 153 -4.37 -17.65 -9.53
CA SER A 153 -5.77 -17.23 -9.55
C SER A 153 -5.98 -16.08 -8.58
N ILE A 154 -6.52 -14.97 -9.09
CA ILE A 154 -6.93 -13.80 -8.29
C ILE A 154 -8.43 -13.62 -8.41
N ARG A 155 -9.13 -13.70 -7.28
CA ARG A 155 -10.58 -13.66 -7.21
C ARG A 155 -11.06 -12.66 -6.17
N ILE A 156 -12.25 -12.12 -6.39
CA ILE A 156 -12.95 -11.31 -5.42
C ILE A 156 -14.06 -12.16 -4.79
N LEU A 157 -14.10 -12.16 -3.47
CA LEU A 157 -15.10 -12.87 -2.68
C LEU A 157 -15.92 -11.88 -1.85
N ASP A 158 -17.17 -12.21 -1.61
CA ASP A 158 -18.02 -11.50 -0.63
C ASP A 158 -17.75 -11.99 0.80
N LEU A 159 -18.43 -11.40 1.79
CA LEU A 159 -18.32 -11.76 3.21
C LEU A 159 -18.72 -13.22 3.51
N LEU A 160 -19.46 -13.86 2.63
CA LEU A 160 -19.87 -15.26 2.74
C LEU A 160 -18.92 -16.22 2.02
N GLY A 161 -17.83 -15.69 1.44
CA GLY A 161 -16.87 -16.46 0.64
C GLY A 161 -17.35 -16.81 -0.77
N ARG A 162 -18.46 -16.22 -1.24
CA ARG A 162 -18.97 -16.46 -2.59
C ARG A 162 -18.16 -15.63 -3.60
N GLU A 163 -17.84 -16.24 -4.71
CA GLU A 163 -17.11 -15.59 -5.81
C GLU A 163 -17.95 -14.47 -6.44
N VAL A 164 -17.40 -13.28 -6.47
CA VAL A 164 -17.98 -12.08 -7.08
C VAL A 164 -17.39 -11.84 -8.46
N HIS A 165 -16.06 -11.97 -8.56
CA HIS A 165 -15.33 -11.74 -9.82
C HIS A 165 -14.07 -12.60 -9.86
N VAL A 166 -13.72 -13.11 -11.05
CA VAL A 166 -12.42 -13.70 -11.34
C VAL A 166 -11.61 -12.69 -12.12
N LEU A 167 -10.60 -12.12 -11.49
CA LEU A 167 -9.76 -11.09 -12.13
C LEU A 167 -8.66 -11.70 -12.98
N TYR A 168 -8.11 -12.83 -12.52
CA TYR A 168 -7.04 -13.55 -13.19
C TYR A 168 -7.11 -15.05 -12.89
N ASP A 169 -6.87 -15.89 -13.90
CA ASP A 169 -6.75 -17.34 -13.74
C ASP A 169 -5.92 -17.89 -14.91
N ASP A 170 -4.59 -17.79 -14.79
CA ASP A 170 -3.66 -18.23 -15.82
C ASP A 170 -2.27 -18.43 -15.19
N TYR A 171 -1.27 -18.79 -16.02
CA TYR A 171 0.08 -19.02 -15.58
C TYR A 171 0.92 -17.75 -15.58
N ASN A 172 1.68 -17.54 -14.50
CA ASN A 172 2.68 -16.49 -14.37
C ASN A 172 4.05 -17.07 -14.01
N VAL A 173 5.09 -16.38 -14.45
CA VAL A 173 6.46 -16.59 -13.97
C VAL A 173 6.67 -15.80 -12.68
N ALA A 174 7.80 -16.05 -11.99
CA ALA A 174 8.18 -15.27 -10.84
C ALA A 174 8.23 -13.75 -11.17
N GLY A 175 7.65 -12.93 -10.33
CA GLY A 175 7.63 -11.49 -10.54
C GLY A 175 6.51 -10.75 -9.81
N TYR A 176 6.56 -9.42 -9.93
CA TYR A 176 5.53 -8.52 -9.43
C TYR A 176 4.49 -8.27 -10.50
N TYR A 177 3.23 -8.31 -10.06
CA TYR A 177 2.09 -8.13 -10.92
C TYR A 177 1.11 -7.11 -10.33
N GLU A 178 0.46 -6.41 -11.25
CA GLU A 178 -0.62 -5.48 -10.94
C GLU A 178 -1.84 -5.86 -11.77
N ILE A 179 -3.00 -5.94 -11.11
CA ILE A 179 -4.27 -6.12 -11.79
C ILE A 179 -5.30 -5.14 -11.28
N ARG A 180 -6.02 -4.50 -12.20
CA ARG A 180 -7.06 -3.54 -11.87
C ARG A 180 -8.40 -4.23 -11.69
N TRP A 181 -9.10 -3.87 -10.62
CA TRP A 181 -10.51 -4.19 -10.43
C TRP A 181 -11.35 -2.92 -10.43
N ASP A 182 -12.37 -2.87 -11.26
CA ASP A 182 -13.28 -1.72 -11.43
C ASP A 182 -14.54 -1.80 -10.55
N GLY A 183 -14.58 -2.71 -9.58
CA GLY A 183 -15.71 -2.87 -8.67
C GLY A 183 -16.95 -3.50 -9.32
N THR A 184 -16.76 -4.32 -10.37
CA THR A 184 -17.85 -5.07 -11.02
C THR A 184 -17.82 -6.55 -10.64
N ASN A 185 -18.97 -7.22 -10.86
CA ASN A 185 -19.09 -8.67 -10.80
C ASN A 185 -18.75 -9.31 -12.18
N MET A 186 -18.84 -10.64 -12.26
CA MET A 186 -18.57 -11.38 -13.51
C MET A 186 -19.50 -11.01 -14.69
N ASN A 187 -20.66 -10.40 -14.42
CA ASN A 187 -21.57 -9.94 -15.46
C ASN A 187 -21.27 -8.50 -15.94
N GLY A 188 -20.24 -7.86 -15.35
CA GLY A 188 -19.92 -6.45 -15.61
C GLY A 188 -20.84 -5.47 -14.88
N GLU A 189 -21.64 -5.94 -13.93
CA GLU A 189 -22.53 -5.08 -13.14
C GLU A 189 -21.76 -4.52 -11.93
N GLU A 190 -21.94 -3.22 -11.66
CA GLU A 190 -21.34 -2.57 -10.49
C GLU A 190 -21.87 -3.18 -9.19
N ILE A 191 -20.97 -3.60 -8.30
CA ILE A 191 -21.34 -4.15 -7.00
C ILE A 191 -21.61 -3.04 -5.98
N GLY A 192 -22.32 -3.38 -4.90
CA GLY A 192 -22.62 -2.45 -3.82
C GLY A 192 -21.40 -2.00 -3.03
N SER A 193 -21.53 -0.90 -2.27
CA SER A 193 -20.57 -0.54 -1.24
C SER A 193 -20.49 -1.63 -0.19
N GLY A 194 -19.29 -1.94 0.28
CA GLY A 194 -19.11 -2.97 1.29
C GLY A 194 -17.69 -3.52 1.34
N ILE A 195 -17.52 -4.49 2.23
CA ILE A 195 -16.27 -5.21 2.40
C ILE A 195 -16.30 -6.46 1.52
N TYR A 196 -15.19 -6.66 0.83
CA TYR A 196 -14.90 -7.82 -0.01
C TYR A 196 -13.53 -8.37 0.35
N PHE A 197 -13.22 -9.57 -0.12
CA PHE A 197 -11.90 -10.16 0.03
C PHE A 197 -11.27 -10.41 -1.33
N ILE A 198 -10.04 -9.97 -1.48
CA ILE A 198 -9.17 -10.40 -2.57
C ILE A 198 -8.60 -11.74 -2.13
N HIS A 199 -8.79 -12.76 -2.91
CA HIS A 199 -8.22 -14.09 -2.71
C HIS A 199 -7.24 -14.40 -3.83
N ALA A 200 -5.98 -14.59 -3.46
CA ALA A 200 -4.94 -15.04 -4.36
C ALA A 200 -4.58 -16.49 -4.06
N ASN A 201 -4.39 -17.27 -5.10
CA ASN A 201 -4.02 -18.67 -4.99
C ASN A 201 -2.93 -19.02 -6.01
N VAL A 202 -1.92 -19.78 -5.54
CA VAL A 202 -0.92 -20.47 -6.37
C VAL A 202 -0.75 -21.89 -5.83
N GLY A 203 -1.16 -22.88 -6.60
CA GLY A 203 -1.15 -24.28 -6.15
C GLY A 203 -1.99 -24.47 -4.89
N ASN A 204 -1.36 -24.88 -3.79
CA ASN A 204 -2.01 -25.07 -2.47
C ASN A 204 -1.82 -23.86 -1.53
N ARG A 205 -1.25 -22.77 -2.01
CA ARG A 205 -0.97 -21.56 -1.21
C ARG A 205 -2.05 -20.53 -1.47
N HIS A 206 -2.66 -20.08 -0.39
CA HIS A 206 -3.77 -19.10 -0.42
C HIS A 206 -3.40 -17.88 0.40
N ASN A 207 -3.69 -16.71 -0.15
CA ASN A 207 -3.55 -15.43 0.56
C ASN A 207 -4.84 -14.62 0.42
N TYR A 208 -5.21 -13.88 1.48
CA TYR A 208 -6.43 -13.08 1.53
C TYR A 208 -6.14 -11.67 2.02
N LYS A 209 -6.70 -10.68 1.35
CA LYS A 209 -6.69 -9.28 1.81
C LYS A 209 -8.10 -8.69 1.77
N LYS A 210 -8.43 -7.92 2.79
CA LYS A 210 -9.67 -7.14 2.85
C LYS A 210 -9.59 -5.96 1.88
N VAL A 211 -10.67 -5.72 1.15
CA VAL A 211 -10.83 -4.54 0.29
C VAL A 211 -12.21 -3.92 0.52
N MET A 212 -12.27 -2.59 0.59
CA MET A 212 -13.52 -1.87 0.83
C MET A 212 -13.89 -1.02 -0.38
N LYS A 213 -15.12 -1.23 -0.90
CA LYS A 213 -15.70 -0.41 -1.96
C LYS A 213 -16.63 0.64 -1.37
N LEU A 214 -16.42 1.88 -1.79
CA LEU A 214 -17.34 2.99 -1.52
C LEU A 214 -18.20 3.30 -2.76
N LYS A 215 -19.28 4.01 -2.53
CA LYS A 215 -20.18 4.48 -3.58
C LYS A 215 -19.77 5.86 -4.08
#